data_39e85b565c1468dd748e0656abf89f99
#
_entry.id   39e85b565c1468dd748e0656abf89f99
#
_cell.length_a   1.000
_cell.length_b   1.000
_cell.length_c   1.000
_cell.angle_alpha   90.00
_cell.angle_beta   90.00
_cell.angle_gamma   90.00
#
_symmetry.space_group_name_H-M   'P 1'
#
loop_
_entity.id
_entity.type
_entity.pdbx_description
1 polymer ?
#
loop_
_entity_poly.entity_id
_entity_poly.type
_entity_poly.pdbx_seq_one_letter_code
_entity_poly.pdbx_strand_id
1 'polypeptide(L)'
;MEQSTQQIAISEAAQVHFRRLLDTQEEGTNIRIFVVNPGTPNAECGVSYCPPNAVEESDIEMKYGNFSAFVDEVSLPFLEEAEIDYVTEELGAQLTLKAPNAKMRKVADDAPLIERVEYVIQTQINPQLAGHGGRITLIEITDDGYAILQFGGGCNGCSMVDVTLKDGIEKQLISLFPNELKGAKDVTEHQRGEHSYY
;
A
#
# COMPACT_ATOMS: atom_id res chain seq x y z
N MET A 1 -7.95 19.56 21.01
CA MET A 1 -7.97 18.65 19.86
C MET A 1 -7.14 17.43 20.24
N GLU A 2 -7.80 16.37 20.60
CA GLU A 2 -7.12 15.09 20.81
C GLU A 2 -6.62 14.63 19.45
N GLN A 3 -5.29 14.64 19.31
CA GLN A 3 -4.66 13.89 18.23
C GLN A 3 -5.04 12.42 18.47
N SER A 4 -5.95 11.93 17.68
CA SER A 4 -6.25 10.52 17.58
C SER A 4 -4.94 9.87 17.14
N THR A 5 -4.15 9.45 18.10
CA THR A 5 -2.91 8.71 17.85
C THR A 5 -3.36 7.38 17.26
N GLN A 6 -3.26 7.27 15.94
CA GLN A 6 -3.66 6.07 15.22
C GLN A 6 -2.73 4.94 15.64
N GLN A 7 -3.22 4.08 16.50
CA GLN A 7 -2.46 2.99 17.06
C GLN A 7 -2.50 1.79 16.09
N ILE A 8 -1.34 1.22 15.81
CA ILE A 8 -1.23 -0.02 15.04
C ILE A 8 -1.90 -1.14 15.84
N ALA A 9 -2.76 -1.92 15.20
CA ALA A 9 -3.42 -3.04 15.84
C ALA A 9 -2.42 -4.18 16.08
N ILE A 10 -2.14 -4.48 17.34
CA ILE A 10 -1.31 -5.63 17.74
C ILE A 10 -2.19 -6.59 18.52
N SER A 11 -2.39 -7.81 18.01
CA SER A 11 -3.22 -8.81 18.67
C SER A 11 -2.65 -9.17 20.05
N GLU A 12 -3.51 -9.65 20.94
CA GLU A 12 -3.08 -10.08 22.28
C GLU A 12 -2.02 -11.18 22.21
N ALA A 13 -2.16 -12.13 21.28
CA ALA A 13 -1.16 -13.17 21.04
C ALA A 13 0.19 -12.60 20.61
N ALA A 14 0.20 -11.61 19.73
CA ALA A 14 1.42 -10.92 19.32
C ALA A 14 2.03 -10.12 20.49
N GLN A 15 1.23 -9.44 21.29
CA GLN A 15 1.71 -8.72 22.49
C GLN A 15 2.37 -9.66 23.50
N VAL A 16 1.81 -10.84 23.74
CA VAL A 16 2.41 -11.87 24.61
C VAL A 16 3.74 -12.35 24.03
N HIS A 17 3.79 -12.58 22.72
CA HIS A 17 5.00 -12.99 22.03
C HIS A 17 6.11 -11.93 22.14
N PHE A 18 5.80 -10.66 21.91
CA PHE A 18 6.77 -9.56 22.07
C PHE A 18 7.28 -9.45 23.49
N ARG A 19 6.43 -9.57 24.49
CA ARG A 19 6.87 -9.57 25.89
C ARG A 19 7.90 -10.66 26.19
N ARG A 20 7.66 -11.87 25.73
CA ARG A 20 8.62 -12.97 25.88
C ARG A 20 9.96 -12.69 25.21
N LEU A 21 9.94 -12.06 24.02
CA LEU A 21 11.16 -11.69 23.33
C LEU A 21 11.90 -10.58 24.08
N LEU A 22 11.18 -9.59 24.59
CA LEU A 22 11.76 -8.44 25.30
C LEU A 22 12.34 -8.83 26.67
N ASP A 23 11.76 -9.84 27.32
CA ASP A 23 12.28 -10.38 28.60
C ASP A 23 13.69 -10.97 28.46
N THR A 24 14.09 -11.34 27.24
CA THR A 24 15.44 -11.84 26.93
C THR A 24 16.43 -10.75 26.54
N GLN A 25 15.96 -9.50 26.41
CA GLN A 25 16.76 -8.37 26.00
C GLN A 25 17.18 -7.51 27.23
N GLU A 26 17.99 -6.51 26.94
CA GLU A 26 18.39 -5.51 27.93
C GLU A 26 17.17 -4.75 28.49
N GLU A 27 17.18 -4.44 29.76
CA GLU A 27 16.10 -3.70 30.44
C GLU A 27 15.82 -2.36 29.74
N GLY A 28 14.55 -2.07 29.47
CA GLY A 28 14.12 -0.86 28.76
C GLY A 28 14.07 -0.99 27.24
N THR A 29 14.41 -2.18 26.69
CA THR A 29 14.25 -2.46 25.26
C THR A 29 12.77 -2.60 24.91
N ASN A 30 12.35 -1.93 23.84
CA ASN A 30 11.01 -2.02 23.24
C ASN A 30 11.10 -2.55 21.81
N ILE A 31 10.03 -2.45 21.06
CA ILE A 31 10.01 -2.80 19.64
C ILE A 31 9.98 -1.54 18.78
N ARG A 32 10.50 -1.65 17.56
CA ARG A 32 10.37 -0.64 16.51
C ARG A 32 9.66 -1.27 15.32
N ILE A 33 8.65 -0.58 14.82
CA ILE A 33 7.92 -0.96 13.60
C ILE A 33 8.31 0.06 12.53
N PHE A 34 8.71 -0.42 11.37
CA PHE A 34 9.21 0.45 10.30
C PHE A 34 8.80 -0.07 8.92
N VAL A 35 8.86 0.83 7.94
CA VAL A 35 8.67 0.50 6.52
C VAL A 35 9.95 0.86 5.77
N VAL A 36 10.51 -0.10 5.05
CA VAL A 36 11.62 0.12 4.12
C VAL A 36 11.04 0.49 2.76
N ASN A 37 11.58 1.51 2.11
CA ASN A 37 11.09 2.03 0.83
C ASN A 37 9.58 2.34 0.83
N PRO A 38 9.08 3.12 1.81
CA PRO A 38 7.65 3.37 1.94
C PRO A 38 7.08 4.06 0.68
N GLY A 39 5.85 3.69 0.33
CA GLY A 39 5.16 4.25 -0.85
C GLY A 39 5.66 3.73 -2.19
N THR A 40 6.48 2.69 -2.21
CA THR A 40 6.98 2.06 -3.43
C THR A 40 6.49 0.62 -3.58
N PRO A 41 6.51 0.03 -4.79
CA PRO A 41 6.18 -1.39 -4.97
C PRO A 41 7.08 -2.36 -4.19
N ASN A 42 8.27 -1.90 -3.80
CA ASN A 42 9.27 -2.66 -3.04
C ASN A 42 9.21 -2.35 -1.53
N ALA A 43 8.14 -1.73 -1.06
CA ALA A 43 7.97 -1.47 0.36
C ALA A 43 7.87 -2.76 1.16
N GLU A 44 8.65 -2.83 2.23
CA GLU A 44 8.66 -3.95 3.16
C GLU A 44 8.48 -3.43 4.59
N CYS A 45 7.63 -4.08 5.34
CA CYS A 45 7.42 -3.77 6.74
C CYS A 45 8.23 -4.71 7.61
N GLY A 46 8.79 -4.17 8.68
CA GLY A 46 9.59 -4.94 9.62
C GLY A 46 9.34 -4.55 11.07
N VAL A 47 9.72 -5.45 11.95
CA VAL A 47 9.75 -5.24 13.38
C VAL A 47 11.15 -5.58 13.89
N SER A 48 11.72 -4.72 14.70
CA SER A 48 13.02 -4.93 15.32
C SER A 48 13.01 -4.55 16.81
N TYR A 49 14.07 -4.92 17.52
CA TYR A 49 14.26 -4.41 18.87
C TYR A 49 14.65 -2.94 18.84
N CYS A 50 14.15 -2.18 19.80
CA CYS A 50 14.47 -0.78 20.01
C CYS A 50 14.99 -0.58 21.45
N PRO A 51 16.30 -0.70 21.67
CA PRO A 51 16.89 -0.40 22.99
C PRO A 51 16.76 1.09 23.31
N PRO A 52 16.86 1.50 24.59
CA PRO A 52 16.64 2.89 25.00
C PRO A 52 17.52 3.93 24.26
N ASN A 53 18.72 3.52 23.89
CA ASN A 53 19.67 4.37 23.17
C ASN A 53 19.40 4.48 21.65
N ALA A 54 18.48 3.70 21.12
CA ALA A 54 18.09 3.71 19.70
C ALA A 54 16.80 4.50 19.43
N VAL A 55 16.14 5.00 20.47
CA VAL A 55 14.95 5.85 20.33
C VAL A 55 15.37 7.24 19.83
N GLU A 56 14.74 7.70 18.76
CA GLU A 56 14.97 9.02 18.17
C GLU A 56 13.89 10.01 18.59
N GLU A 57 14.21 11.31 18.53
CA GLU A 57 13.25 12.38 18.90
C GLU A 57 12.01 12.42 18.00
N SER A 58 12.16 11.97 16.75
CA SER A 58 11.09 11.88 15.75
C SER A 58 10.23 10.62 15.89
N ASP A 59 10.62 9.68 16.75
CA ASP A 59 9.88 8.45 16.95
C ASP A 59 8.58 8.71 17.71
N ILE A 60 7.52 8.07 17.23
CA ILE A 60 6.22 8.11 17.87
C ILE A 60 6.06 6.87 18.73
N GLU A 61 5.84 7.08 20.03
CA GLU A 61 5.64 6.00 20.98
C GLU A 61 4.17 5.58 21.03
N MET A 62 3.93 4.29 20.83
CA MET A 62 2.64 3.64 21.03
C MET A 62 2.72 2.66 22.19
N LYS A 63 1.84 2.81 23.17
CA LYS A 63 1.87 2.00 24.40
C LYS A 63 0.94 0.79 24.30
N TYR A 64 1.46 -0.38 24.59
CA TYR A 64 0.77 -1.67 24.58
C TYR A 64 0.98 -2.41 25.90
N GLY A 65 0.14 -2.15 26.88
CA GLY A 65 0.24 -2.84 28.17
C GLY A 65 1.63 -2.70 28.83
N ASN A 66 2.49 -3.69 28.69
CA ASN A 66 3.78 -3.76 29.37
C ASN A 66 4.98 -3.39 28.47
N PHE A 67 4.78 -2.99 27.23
CA PHE A 67 5.83 -2.54 26.32
C PHE A 67 5.34 -1.40 25.44
N SER A 68 6.28 -0.74 24.79
CA SER A 68 6.00 0.29 23.79
C SER A 68 6.50 -0.15 22.41
N ALA A 69 5.82 0.35 21.37
CA ALA A 69 6.30 0.29 19.99
C ALA A 69 6.67 1.69 19.53
N PHE A 70 7.82 1.82 18.91
CA PHE A 70 8.28 3.06 18.31
C PHE A 70 8.15 2.99 16.79
N VAL A 71 7.63 4.04 16.21
CA VAL A 71 7.46 4.18 14.76
C VAL A 71 8.08 5.50 14.33
N ASP A 72 8.96 5.47 13.36
CA ASP A 72 9.50 6.71 12.81
C ASP A 72 8.42 7.52 12.07
N GLU A 73 8.56 8.84 12.09
CA GLU A 73 7.57 9.76 11.50
C GLU A 73 7.31 9.48 10.01
N VAL A 74 8.33 9.04 9.28
CA VAL A 74 8.22 8.75 7.83
C VAL A 74 7.40 7.50 7.57
N SER A 75 7.56 6.46 8.39
CA SER A 75 6.83 5.19 8.25
C SER A 75 5.37 5.29 8.70
N LEU A 76 5.05 6.20 9.62
CA LEU A 76 3.74 6.26 10.27
C LEU A 76 2.56 6.34 9.29
N PRO A 77 2.55 7.21 8.25
CA PRO A 77 1.44 7.28 7.30
C PRO A 77 1.22 6.01 6.48
N PHE A 78 2.28 5.22 6.31
CA PHE A 78 2.25 3.96 5.55
C PHE A 78 1.85 2.75 6.41
N LEU A 79 1.79 2.94 7.71
CA LEU A 79 1.35 1.94 8.69
C LEU A 79 -0.10 2.17 9.17
N GLU A 80 -0.82 3.08 8.54
CA GLU A 80 -2.26 3.20 8.76
C GLU A 80 -2.97 1.88 8.45
N GLU A 81 -3.87 1.45 9.33
CA GLU A 81 -4.59 0.19 9.24
C GLU A 81 -3.67 -1.06 9.28
N ALA A 82 -2.42 -0.90 9.73
CA ALA A 82 -1.53 -2.05 9.91
C ALA A 82 -1.97 -2.92 11.08
N GLU A 83 -1.83 -4.22 10.89
CA GLU A 83 -2.16 -5.24 11.89
C GLU A 83 -0.99 -6.19 12.09
N ILE A 84 -0.65 -6.45 13.34
CA ILE A 84 0.35 -7.43 13.72
C ILE A 84 -0.35 -8.54 14.51
N ASP A 85 -0.17 -9.79 14.07
CA ASP A 85 -0.73 -10.96 14.71
C ASP A 85 0.32 -12.05 14.89
N TYR A 86 0.08 -12.95 15.83
CA TYR A 86 0.89 -14.12 16.06
C TYR A 86 0.01 -15.34 15.92
N VAL A 87 0.18 -16.02 14.80
CA VAL A 87 -0.64 -17.15 14.40
C VAL A 87 0.09 -18.45 14.68
N THR A 88 -0.59 -19.37 15.37
CA THR A 88 -0.09 -20.73 15.62
C THR A 88 -0.80 -21.69 14.68
N GLU A 89 -0.04 -22.33 13.81
CA GLU A 89 -0.51 -23.33 12.87
C GLU A 89 0.09 -24.71 13.20
N GLU A 90 -0.39 -25.75 12.53
CA GLU A 90 0.09 -27.13 12.76
C GLU A 90 1.61 -27.30 12.54
N LEU A 91 2.20 -26.48 11.68
CA LEU A 91 3.63 -26.52 11.35
C LEU A 91 4.49 -25.54 12.16
N GLY A 92 3.89 -24.79 13.09
CA GLY A 92 4.60 -23.83 13.93
C GLY A 92 3.84 -22.53 14.12
N ALA A 93 4.45 -21.59 14.82
CA ALA A 93 3.91 -20.28 15.06
C ALA A 93 4.71 -19.23 14.32
N GLN A 94 4.03 -18.24 13.75
CA GLN A 94 4.66 -17.14 13.02
C GLN A 94 4.02 -15.80 13.34
N LEU A 95 4.87 -14.77 13.36
CA LEU A 95 4.43 -13.40 13.42
C LEU A 95 4.03 -12.93 12.01
N THR A 96 2.82 -12.39 11.88
CA THR A 96 2.33 -11.82 10.63
C THR A 96 2.18 -10.31 10.79
N LEU A 97 2.59 -9.57 9.78
CA LEU A 97 2.41 -8.12 9.69
C LEU A 97 1.71 -7.80 8.38
N LYS A 98 0.52 -7.23 8.47
CA LYS A 98 -0.27 -6.73 7.35
C LYS A 98 -0.26 -5.22 7.39
N ALA A 99 0.22 -4.58 6.34
CA ALA A 99 0.25 -3.13 6.21
C ALA A 99 -0.28 -2.75 4.83
N PRO A 100 -1.59 -2.59 4.67
CA PRO A 100 -2.21 -2.38 3.36
C PRO A 100 -1.73 -1.09 2.67
N ASN A 101 -1.32 -0.09 3.44
CA ASN A 101 -0.89 1.21 2.94
C ASN A 101 0.64 1.36 2.82
N ALA A 102 1.41 0.30 3.08
CA ALA A 102 2.88 0.36 3.06
C ALA A 102 3.46 0.69 1.68
N LYS A 103 2.89 0.12 0.63
CA LYS A 103 3.31 0.35 -0.76
C LYS A 103 2.80 1.66 -1.32
N MET A 104 1.70 2.16 -0.81
CA MET A 104 1.10 3.42 -1.20
C MET A 104 0.23 3.95 -0.07
N ARG A 105 0.46 5.21 0.30
CA ARG A 105 -0.34 5.87 1.33
C ARG A 105 -1.80 5.91 0.92
N LYS A 106 -2.71 5.62 1.86
CA LYS A 106 -4.15 5.82 1.65
C LYS A 106 -4.43 7.28 1.28
N VAL A 107 -5.10 7.46 0.17
CA VAL A 107 -5.48 8.76 -0.35
C VAL A 107 -6.83 9.16 0.23
N ALA A 108 -6.96 10.40 0.68
CA ALA A 108 -8.20 10.92 1.21
C ALA A 108 -9.31 10.97 0.14
N ASP A 109 -10.56 10.82 0.55
CA ASP A 109 -11.72 10.81 -0.38
C ASP A 109 -11.91 12.14 -1.12
N ASP A 110 -11.39 13.23 -0.58
CA ASP A 110 -11.41 14.58 -1.15
C ASP A 110 -10.12 14.93 -1.93
N ALA A 111 -9.19 13.99 -2.07
CA ALA A 111 -7.98 14.19 -2.86
C ALA A 111 -8.30 14.34 -4.37
N PRO A 112 -7.39 14.92 -5.15
CA PRO A 112 -7.54 15.00 -6.61
C PRO A 112 -7.86 13.64 -7.23
N LEU A 113 -8.73 13.63 -8.24
CA LEU A 113 -9.17 12.38 -8.89
C LEU A 113 -8.00 11.53 -9.39
N ILE A 114 -6.97 12.16 -9.94
CA ILE A 114 -5.78 11.46 -10.43
C ILE A 114 -5.09 10.65 -9.32
N GLU A 115 -4.98 11.19 -8.12
CA GLU A 115 -4.35 10.51 -6.97
C GLU A 115 -5.22 9.33 -6.50
N ARG A 116 -6.54 9.52 -6.45
CA ARG A 116 -7.48 8.46 -6.06
C ARG A 116 -7.51 7.31 -7.07
N VAL A 117 -7.49 7.62 -8.36
CA VAL A 117 -7.43 6.63 -9.44
C VAL A 117 -6.10 5.89 -9.42
N GLU A 118 -4.99 6.60 -9.25
CA GLU A 118 -3.67 5.98 -9.14
C GLU A 118 -3.59 5.03 -7.95
N TYR A 119 -4.12 5.42 -6.80
CA TYR A 119 -4.20 4.57 -5.62
C TYR A 119 -4.94 3.25 -5.91
N VAL A 120 -6.09 3.30 -6.58
CA VAL A 120 -6.86 2.11 -6.97
C VAL A 120 -6.07 1.24 -7.94
N ILE A 121 -5.40 1.84 -8.91
CA ILE A 121 -4.56 1.10 -9.87
C ILE A 121 -3.45 0.34 -9.15
N GLN A 122 -2.74 0.99 -8.23
CA GLN A 122 -1.60 0.38 -7.53
C GLN A 122 -2.03 -0.66 -6.48
N THR A 123 -3.17 -0.46 -5.83
CA THR A 123 -3.60 -1.32 -4.70
C THR A 123 -4.55 -2.43 -5.10
N GLN A 124 -5.31 -2.27 -6.17
CA GLN A 124 -6.35 -3.23 -6.59
C GLN A 124 -6.10 -3.83 -7.97
N ILE A 125 -5.71 -3.03 -8.95
CA ILE A 125 -5.59 -3.48 -10.34
C ILE A 125 -4.22 -4.14 -10.61
N ASN A 126 -3.13 -3.46 -10.29
CA ASN A 126 -1.78 -3.98 -10.53
C ASN A 126 -1.48 -5.29 -9.79
N PRO A 127 -1.93 -5.52 -8.54
CA PRO A 127 -1.76 -6.83 -7.89
C PRO A 127 -2.46 -7.98 -8.63
N GLN A 128 -3.60 -7.73 -9.25
CA GLN A 128 -4.30 -8.73 -10.09
C GLN A 128 -3.53 -8.99 -11.39
N LEU A 129 -3.02 -7.94 -12.02
CA LEU A 129 -2.25 -8.04 -13.26
C LEU A 129 -0.88 -8.70 -13.06
N ALA A 130 -0.27 -8.52 -11.90
CA ALA A 130 1.04 -9.12 -11.58
C ALA A 130 1.03 -10.65 -11.69
N GLY A 131 -0.10 -11.30 -11.38
CA GLY A 131 -0.31 -12.75 -11.60
C GLY A 131 -0.23 -13.17 -13.07
N HIS A 132 -0.42 -12.24 -13.99
CA HIS A 132 -0.31 -12.45 -15.45
C HIS A 132 0.94 -11.79 -16.05
N GLY A 133 1.86 -11.27 -15.20
CA GLY A 133 3.07 -10.58 -15.64
C GLY A 133 2.85 -9.18 -16.21
N GLY A 134 1.63 -8.63 -16.05
CA GLY A 134 1.25 -7.32 -16.55
C GLY A 134 1.29 -6.22 -15.48
N ARG A 135 1.32 -4.98 -15.95
CA ARG A 135 1.22 -3.77 -15.13
C ARG A 135 0.60 -2.64 -15.93
N ILE A 136 -0.15 -1.77 -15.28
CA ILE A 136 -0.60 -0.51 -15.87
C ILE A 136 -0.09 0.69 -15.06
N THR A 137 0.10 1.79 -15.76
CA THR A 137 0.47 3.07 -15.17
C THR A 137 -0.53 4.13 -15.65
N LEU A 138 -1.01 4.97 -14.73
CA LEU A 138 -1.83 6.12 -15.06
C LEU A 138 -0.92 7.23 -15.60
N ILE A 139 -1.21 7.73 -16.79
CA ILE A 139 -0.48 8.83 -17.40
C ILE A 139 -1.15 10.17 -17.07
N GLU A 140 -2.45 10.26 -17.34
CA GLU A 140 -3.24 11.45 -17.05
C GLU A 140 -4.74 11.12 -16.99
N ILE A 141 -5.53 12.07 -16.52
CA ILE A 141 -6.99 12.04 -16.67
C ILE A 141 -7.36 13.27 -17.52
N THR A 142 -8.04 13.02 -18.63
CA THR A 142 -8.46 14.10 -19.53
C THR A 142 -9.58 14.92 -18.93
N ASP A 143 -9.75 16.14 -19.39
CA ASP A 143 -10.86 17.02 -18.99
C ASP A 143 -12.23 16.41 -19.31
N ASP A 144 -12.29 15.53 -20.30
CA ASP A 144 -13.50 14.76 -20.67
C ASP A 144 -13.80 13.58 -19.74
N GLY A 145 -12.93 13.29 -18.77
CA GLY A 145 -13.13 12.22 -17.80
C GLY A 145 -12.62 10.84 -18.24
N TYR A 146 -11.62 10.78 -19.11
CA TYR A 146 -10.97 9.53 -19.52
C TYR A 146 -9.61 9.36 -18.82
N ALA A 147 -9.41 8.19 -18.21
CA ALA A 147 -8.10 7.79 -17.67
C ALA A 147 -7.23 7.27 -18.82
N ILE A 148 -6.09 7.89 -19.05
CA ILE A 148 -5.10 7.45 -20.03
C ILE A 148 -4.12 6.53 -19.35
N LEU A 149 -4.11 5.27 -19.79
CA LEU A 149 -3.34 4.19 -19.20
C LEU A 149 -2.23 3.73 -20.15
N GLN A 150 -1.10 3.40 -19.58
CA GLN A 150 -0.01 2.73 -20.29
C GLN A 150 0.12 1.30 -19.79
N PHE A 151 0.05 0.34 -20.70
CA PHE A 151 0.25 -1.07 -20.41
C PHE A 151 1.73 -1.43 -20.54
N GLY A 152 2.26 -2.17 -19.56
CA GLY A 152 3.65 -2.60 -19.51
C GLY A 152 3.81 -4.04 -19.02
N GLY A 153 5.06 -4.51 -18.96
CA GLY A 153 5.39 -5.87 -18.56
C GLY A 153 5.16 -6.89 -19.66
N GLY A 154 4.72 -8.11 -19.32
CA GLY A 154 4.43 -9.19 -20.25
C GLY A 154 3.31 -8.90 -21.27
N CYS A 155 2.57 -7.81 -21.04
CA CYS A 155 1.57 -7.33 -21.99
C CYS A 155 2.17 -6.57 -23.18
N ASN A 156 3.47 -6.28 -23.17
CA ASN A 156 4.14 -5.47 -24.20
C ASN A 156 4.56 -6.26 -25.46
N GLY A 157 4.24 -7.53 -25.55
CA GLY A 157 4.60 -8.39 -26.67
C GLY A 157 3.46 -9.26 -27.19
N CYS A 158 2.37 -9.30 -26.47
CA CYS A 158 1.14 -9.92 -26.94
C CYS A 158 0.26 -8.85 -27.59
N SER A 159 -0.03 -9.01 -28.87
CA SER A 159 -1.09 -8.31 -29.60
C SER A 159 -2.50 -8.55 -29.01
N MET A 160 -2.53 -9.13 -27.83
CA MET A 160 -3.66 -9.40 -26.97
C MET A 160 -3.39 -8.83 -25.58
N VAL A 161 -3.20 -7.51 -25.47
CA VAL A 161 -3.90 -6.88 -24.36
C VAL A 161 -5.36 -7.14 -24.69
N ASP A 162 -5.84 -8.24 -24.14
CA ASP A 162 -7.14 -8.75 -24.47
C ASP A 162 -8.12 -7.59 -24.28
N VAL A 163 -8.91 -7.32 -25.30
CA VAL A 163 -10.00 -6.32 -25.23
C VAL A 163 -10.79 -6.56 -23.94
N THR A 164 -10.92 -7.81 -23.52
CA THR A 164 -11.54 -8.25 -22.29
C THR A 164 -10.87 -7.69 -21.04
N LEU A 165 -9.53 -7.63 -20.98
CA LEU A 165 -8.79 -7.10 -19.84
C LEU A 165 -8.96 -5.58 -19.74
N LYS A 166 -8.86 -4.89 -20.88
CA LYS A 166 -9.09 -3.44 -20.98
C LYS A 166 -10.51 -3.07 -20.56
N ASP A 167 -11.51 -3.78 -21.09
CA ASP A 167 -12.91 -3.58 -20.73
C ASP A 167 -13.19 -3.88 -19.26
N GLY A 168 -12.52 -4.87 -18.69
CA GLY A 168 -12.61 -5.20 -17.27
C GLY A 168 -12.05 -4.09 -16.38
N ILE A 169 -10.89 -3.55 -16.71
CA ILE A 169 -10.26 -2.43 -16.00
C ILE A 169 -11.11 -1.16 -16.12
N GLU A 170 -11.57 -0.84 -17.31
CA GLU A 170 -12.45 0.32 -17.55
C GLU A 170 -13.73 0.22 -16.72
N LYS A 171 -14.40 -0.91 -16.72
CA LYS A 171 -15.61 -1.13 -15.91
C LYS A 171 -15.35 -1.02 -14.41
N GLN A 172 -14.22 -1.54 -13.95
CA GLN A 172 -13.83 -1.44 -12.54
C GLN A 172 -13.59 0.02 -12.13
N LEU A 173 -12.87 0.79 -12.94
CA LEU A 173 -12.63 2.22 -12.68
C LEU A 173 -13.92 3.04 -12.71
N ILE A 174 -14.79 2.83 -13.69
CA ILE A 174 -16.08 3.52 -13.78
C ILE A 174 -16.97 3.16 -12.59
N SER A 175 -16.97 1.92 -12.15
CA SER A 175 -17.74 1.46 -10.99
C SER A 175 -17.31 2.15 -9.70
N LEU A 176 -16.01 2.42 -9.55
CA LEU A 176 -15.44 3.10 -8.37
C LEU A 176 -15.58 4.63 -8.44
N PHE A 177 -15.59 5.20 -9.64
CA PHE A 177 -15.67 6.64 -9.89
C PHE A 177 -16.79 7.00 -10.87
N PRO A 178 -18.05 6.63 -10.57
CA PRO A 178 -19.16 6.68 -11.55
C PRO A 178 -19.52 8.07 -12.03
N ASN A 179 -19.23 9.11 -11.24
CA ASN A 179 -19.55 10.52 -11.56
C ASN A 179 -18.34 11.30 -12.10
N GLU A 180 -17.15 10.70 -12.09
CA GLU A 180 -15.90 11.40 -12.36
C GLU A 180 -15.16 10.80 -13.57
N LEU A 181 -15.25 9.47 -13.79
CA LEU A 181 -14.67 8.80 -14.93
C LEU A 181 -15.74 8.34 -15.92
N LYS A 182 -15.50 8.58 -17.20
CA LYS A 182 -16.34 8.10 -18.32
C LYS A 182 -15.78 6.86 -18.99
N GLY A 183 -14.48 6.62 -18.85
CA GLY A 183 -13.82 5.48 -19.43
C GLY A 183 -12.31 5.51 -19.25
N ALA A 184 -11.66 4.53 -19.86
CA ALA A 184 -10.20 4.43 -19.89
C ALA A 184 -9.73 4.20 -21.34
N LYS A 185 -8.56 4.77 -21.68
CA LYS A 185 -7.94 4.64 -22.99
C LYS A 185 -6.48 4.23 -22.85
N ASP A 186 -6.01 3.42 -23.78
CA ASP A 186 -4.59 3.14 -23.91
C ASP A 186 -3.83 4.35 -24.47
N VAL A 187 -2.64 4.63 -23.97
CA VAL A 187 -1.79 5.73 -24.44
C VAL A 187 -1.46 5.63 -25.93
N THR A 188 -1.31 4.43 -26.46
CA THR A 188 -1.09 4.18 -27.90
C THR A 188 -2.29 4.55 -28.75
N GLU A 189 -3.51 4.34 -28.26
CA GLU A 189 -4.75 4.76 -28.94
C GLU A 189 -4.91 6.29 -28.90
N HIS A 190 -4.55 6.91 -27.79
CA HIS A 190 -4.61 8.35 -27.63
C HIS A 190 -3.64 9.06 -28.59
N GLN A 191 -2.39 8.58 -28.70
CA GLN A 191 -1.41 9.12 -29.63
C GLN A 191 -1.78 8.93 -31.10
N ARG A 192 -2.45 7.81 -31.46
CA ARG A 192 -2.96 7.58 -32.82
C ARG A 192 -4.07 8.55 -33.20
N GLY A 193 -4.90 8.96 -32.24
CA GLY A 193 -6.01 9.91 -32.46
C GLY A 193 -5.52 11.32 -32.76
N GLU A 194 -4.36 11.74 -32.27
CA GLU A 194 -3.79 13.06 -32.52
C GLU A 194 -3.03 13.18 -33.84
N HIS A 195 -2.60 12.06 -34.43
CA HIS A 195 -1.81 12.05 -35.67
C HIS A 195 -2.57 11.55 -36.90
N SER A 196 -3.89 11.43 -36.82
CA SER A 196 -4.73 10.94 -37.93
C SER A 196 -5.14 12.02 -38.94
N TYR A 197 -4.33 13.08 -39.10
CA TYR A 197 -4.51 14.05 -40.18
C TYR A 197 -3.34 14.01 -41.15
N TYR A 198 -3.28 12.96 -41.94
CA TYR A 198 -2.64 12.97 -43.27
C TYR A 198 -3.34 11.92 -44.14
#